data_d81da0f92998a1eb4a8b2d22e0b031cb
#
_entry.id   d81da0f92998a1eb4a8b2d22e0b031cb
#
_cell.length_a   1.000
_cell.length_b   1.000
_cell.length_c   1.000
_cell.angle_alpha   90.00
_cell.angle_beta   90.00
_cell.angle_gamma   90.00
#
_symmetry.space_group_name_H-M   'P 1'
#
loop_
_entity.id
_entity.type
_entity.pdbx_description
1 polymer ?
#
loop_
_entity_poly.entity_id
_entity_poly.type
_entity_poly.pdbx_seq_one_letter_code
_entity_poly.pdbx_strand_id
1 'polypeptide(L)'
;MGNLVAIVGRPNVGKSTLFNRLTETRHAIVSEEAGTTRDRQYGKVVWNGKEFSIVDTGGWVVNSDDVFEHEIRKQVEIATAESDVILFVVDVNNGITDLDMEVANILRRAKTPVILVANKVDDNNKDYLSAEFYRFGLGEPHSISAATGSGTGDLLDVILNTLGNNDAEEAEDNIPRFAVVGRPNVGKSSIINAFIGEDRNIVTNIAGTTRDAVSTRYNKFGFDFYLVDTAGIRKKNKITEDLEYYSVLRSIRAIEQADVSILMIDATQGIGTQDMNIFQVIQKNSTGLVVVVNKWDLVEDKSREVQKHFEDAIRERMSPFTDFPIIFASALTKQRIFKVLETAKDVFINRRSRVSTAKLNDVMLPIIAETPPPALKGKYIKIKYCTQLPNTRVPSFAFFANLPQYVKEPYRRFLENRIRENWNLCGTPINVYIRQK
;
A
#
# COMPACT_ATOMS: atom_id res chain seq x y z
N MET A 1 5.35 6.06 10.88
CA MET A 1 3.99 6.16 10.27
C MET A 1 4.12 6.49 8.79
N GLY A 2 3.33 5.85 7.91
CA GLY A 2 3.39 6.17 6.49
C GLY A 2 2.82 7.58 6.24
N ASN A 3 3.56 8.44 5.55
CA ASN A 3 3.11 9.75 5.12
C ASN A 3 2.43 9.61 3.75
N LEU A 4 1.16 10.00 3.64
CA LEU A 4 0.38 9.89 2.40
C LEU A 4 0.21 11.26 1.74
N VAL A 5 0.64 11.36 0.48
CA VAL A 5 0.51 12.55 -0.37
C VAL A 5 -0.53 12.29 -1.45
N ALA A 6 -1.55 13.12 -1.56
CA ALA A 6 -2.57 13.00 -2.60
C ALA A 6 -2.37 14.05 -3.70
N ILE A 7 -2.44 13.63 -4.96
CA ILE A 7 -2.42 14.53 -6.11
C ILE A 7 -3.87 14.83 -6.51
N VAL A 8 -4.26 16.10 -6.48
CA VAL A 8 -5.59 16.57 -6.87
C VAL A 8 -5.51 17.63 -7.96
N GLY A 9 -6.59 17.85 -8.68
CA GLY A 9 -6.71 18.84 -9.75
C GLY A 9 -7.64 18.35 -10.87
N ARG A 10 -8.04 19.24 -11.76
CA ARG A 10 -8.91 18.91 -12.90
C ARG A 10 -8.24 17.91 -13.85
N PRO A 11 -8.98 17.28 -14.76
CA PRO A 11 -8.42 16.41 -15.79
C PRO A 11 -7.41 17.09 -16.68
N ASN A 12 -6.50 16.32 -17.24
CA ASN A 12 -5.49 16.74 -18.22
C ASN A 12 -4.47 17.80 -17.76
N VAL A 13 -4.42 18.14 -16.44
CA VAL A 13 -3.37 19.01 -15.90
C VAL A 13 -2.01 18.28 -15.73
N GLY A 14 -1.98 16.97 -15.95
CA GLY A 14 -0.77 16.16 -15.88
C GLY A 14 -0.55 15.43 -14.55
N LYS A 15 -1.61 15.16 -13.76
CA LYS A 15 -1.52 14.43 -12.49
C LYS A 15 -0.83 13.07 -12.62
N SER A 16 -1.29 12.25 -13.54
CA SER A 16 -0.72 10.91 -13.76
C SER A 16 0.71 10.95 -14.31
N THR A 17 1.05 11.99 -15.09
CA THR A 17 2.43 12.22 -15.55
C THR A 17 3.32 12.57 -14.36
N LEU A 18 2.86 13.45 -13.48
CA LEU A 18 3.56 13.81 -12.26
C LEU A 18 3.71 12.60 -11.31
N PHE A 19 2.64 11.85 -11.11
CA PHE A 19 2.66 10.62 -10.33
C PHE A 19 3.74 9.65 -10.83
N ASN A 20 3.74 9.36 -12.14
CA ASN A 20 4.74 8.48 -12.75
C ASN A 20 6.16 9.04 -12.54
N ARG A 21 6.36 10.34 -12.78
CA ARG A 21 7.66 11.01 -12.62
C ARG A 21 8.19 10.89 -11.20
N LEU A 22 7.36 11.14 -10.20
CA LEU A 22 7.76 11.08 -8.79
C LEU A 22 8.02 9.64 -8.32
N THR A 23 7.28 8.68 -8.83
CA THR A 23 7.46 7.25 -8.49
C THR A 23 8.61 6.60 -9.25
N GLU A 24 9.01 7.12 -10.42
CA GLU A 24 10.14 6.65 -11.22
C GLU A 24 11.50 7.20 -10.74
N THR A 25 11.53 8.19 -9.86
CA THR A 25 12.77 8.73 -9.24
C THR A 25 13.45 7.72 -8.31
N ARG A 26 13.45 6.45 -8.70
CA ARG A 26 14.18 5.38 -8.04
C ARG A 26 15.68 5.52 -8.33
N HIS A 27 16.44 6.01 -7.36
CA HIS A 27 17.78 5.50 -7.20
C HIS A 27 17.67 4.05 -6.71
N ALA A 28 17.80 3.17 -7.71
CA ALA A 28 18.19 1.78 -7.64
C ALA A 28 17.87 1.03 -6.32
N ILE A 29 16.98 0.19 -6.38
CA ILE A 29 16.92 -1.21 -5.96
C ILE A 29 15.45 -1.57 -6.09
N VAL A 30 15.08 -2.22 -7.19
CA VAL A 30 14.03 -3.21 -7.20
C VAL A 30 13.24 -3.31 -8.49
N SER A 31 13.10 -4.56 -8.92
CA SER A 31 12.09 -5.18 -9.77
C SER A 31 11.43 -4.28 -10.81
N GLU A 32 11.92 -4.35 -12.02
CA GLU A 32 11.19 -4.10 -13.25
C GLU A 32 10.05 -5.12 -13.38
N GLU A 33 8.98 -4.94 -12.65
CA GLU A 33 7.68 -5.46 -13.06
C GLU A 33 6.89 -4.28 -13.62
N ALA A 34 6.93 -4.15 -14.94
CA ALA A 34 6.03 -3.30 -15.69
C ALA A 34 4.60 -3.77 -15.40
N GLY A 35 3.94 -3.15 -14.43
CA GLY A 35 2.51 -3.32 -14.20
C GLY A 35 1.72 -2.78 -15.39
N THR A 36 0.65 -3.46 -15.74
CA THR A 36 -0.33 -3.05 -16.75
C THR A 36 -0.85 -1.64 -16.47
N THR A 37 -1.33 -0.94 -17.47
CA THR A 37 -1.77 0.48 -17.49
C THR A 37 -2.81 0.88 -16.41
N ARG A 38 -3.27 -0.04 -15.56
CA ARG A 38 -4.18 0.16 -14.42
C ARG A 38 -3.50 0.32 -13.05
N ASP A 39 -2.18 0.09 -12.96
CA ASP A 39 -1.43 0.10 -11.68
C ASP A 39 -0.93 1.49 -11.22
N ARG A 40 -1.40 2.56 -11.87
CA ARG A 40 -0.83 3.92 -11.80
C ARG A 40 -1.42 4.82 -10.72
N GLN A 41 -2.02 4.28 -9.67
CA GLN A 41 -2.79 5.09 -8.73
C GLN A 41 -2.18 5.23 -7.34
N TYR A 42 -1.31 4.29 -6.95
CA TYR A 42 -0.60 4.30 -5.69
C TYR A 42 0.87 3.95 -5.90
N GLY A 43 1.75 4.73 -5.32
CA GLY A 43 3.19 4.53 -5.41
C GLY A 43 3.93 4.95 -4.15
N LYS A 44 5.16 4.46 -4.01
CA LYS A 44 6.10 4.90 -2.98
C LYS A 44 7.19 5.74 -3.61
N VAL A 45 7.54 6.81 -2.93
CA VAL A 45 8.60 7.74 -3.31
C VAL A 45 9.67 7.71 -2.22
N VAL A 46 10.92 7.57 -2.62
CA VAL A 46 12.07 7.67 -1.72
C VAL A 46 12.90 8.88 -2.15
N TRP A 47 13.04 9.86 -1.27
CA TRP A 47 13.81 11.06 -1.51
C TRP A 47 14.64 11.43 -0.29
N ASN A 48 15.92 11.73 -0.47
CA ASN A 48 16.85 12.06 0.63
C ASN A 48 16.79 11.06 1.80
N GLY A 49 16.64 9.76 1.49
CA GLY A 49 16.58 8.69 2.50
C GLY A 49 15.25 8.55 3.24
N LYS A 50 14.25 9.39 2.94
CA LYS A 50 12.90 9.32 3.51
C LYS A 50 11.93 8.74 2.49
N GLU A 51 10.99 7.90 3.00
CA GLU A 51 9.95 7.27 2.19
C GLU A 51 8.58 7.90 2.52
N PHE A 52 7.79 8.17 1.48
CA PHE A 52 6.39 8.53 1.61
C PHE A 52 5.57 7.88 0.49
N SER A 53 4.27 7.78 0.70
CA SER A 53 3.33 7.24 -0.27
C SER A 53 2.65 8.34 -1.05
N ILE A 54 2.37 8.10 -2.34
CA ILE A 54 1.68 9.04 -3.21
C ILE A 54 0.51 8.37 -3.93
N VAL A 55 -0.60 9.11 -4.08
CA VAL A 55 -1.83 8.64 -4.73
C VAL A 55 -2.27 9.63 -5.79
N ASP A 56 -2.56 9.14 -7.00
CA ASP A 56 -3.23 9.91 -8.06
C ASP A 56 -4.75 9.76 -7.93
N THR A 57 -5.45 10.83 -7.58
CA THR A 57 -6.91 10.80 -7.42
C THR A 57 -7.67 10.72 -8.75
N GLY A 58 -7.07 11.15 -9.87
CA GLY A 58 -7.72 11.21 -11.17
C GLY A 58 -7.94 9.87 -11.87
N GLY A 59 -7.26 8.82 -11.45
CA GLY A 59 -7.36 7.49 -12.05
C GLY A 59 -8.55 6.64 -11.60
N TRP A 60 -9.37 7.11 -10.67
CA TRP A 60 -10.47 6.37 -10.04
C TRP A 60 -11.86 6.67 -10.61
N VAL A 61 -11.96 7.56 -11.61
CA VAL A 61 -13.25 7.95 -12.22
C VAL A 61 -13.57 7.02 -13.37
N VAL A 62 -14.72 6.37 -13.31
CA VAL A 62 -15.34 5.61 -14.42
C VAL A 62 -16.41 6.49 -15.06
N ASN A 63 -16.13 6.93 -16.28
CA ASN A 63 -17.00 7.51 -17.31
C ASN A 63 -18.48 7.82 -16.96
N SER A 64 -18.80 9.11 -16.75
CA SER A 64 -20.08 9.70 -17.13
C SER A 64 -19.92 11.23 -17.25
N ASP A 65 -20.28 11.79 -18.38
CA ASP A 65 -20.00 13.19 -18.75
C ASP A 65 -20.83 14.23 -17.97
N ASP A 66 -21.91 13.87 -17.30
CA ASP A 66 -22.83 14.81 -16.61
C ASP A 66 -22.66 14.90 -15.08
N VAL A 67 -21.76 14.09 -14.46
CA VAL A 67 -21.56 14.06 -12.99
C VAL A 67 -20.16 14.55 -12.59
N PHE A 68 -19.41 15.07 -13.53
CA PHE A 68 -17.96 15.25 -13.45
C PHE A 68 -17.50 16.23 -12.36
N GLU A 69 -18.17 17.39 -12.22
CA GLU A 69 -17.79 18.41 -11.23
C GLU A 69 -18.04 17.93 -9.79
N HIS A 70 -19.17 17.27 -9.57
CA HIS A 70 -19.52 16.74 -8.24
C HIS A 70 -18.55 15.67 -7.78
N GLU A 71 -18.10 14.80 -8.70
CA GLU A 71 -17.12 13.76 -8.40
C GLU A 71 -15.74 14.33 -8.06
N ILE A 72 -15.29 15.36 -8.79
CA ILE A 72 -14.01 16.03 -8.50
C ILE A 72 -14.04 16.67 -7.11
N ARG A 73 -15.11 17.39 -6.76
CA ARG A 73 -15.28 17.97 -5.43
C ARG A 73 -15.18 16.90 -4.34
N LYS A 74 -15.88 15.79 -4.51
CA LYS A 74 -15.90 14.67 -3.58
C LYS A 74 -14.52 14.02 -3.43
N GLN A 75 -13.79 13.86 -4.53
CA GLN A 75 -12.42 13.35 -4.51
C GLN A 75 -11.47 14.27 -3.73
N VAL A 76 -11.60 15.58 -3.93
CA VAL A 76 -10.80 16.58 -3.19
C VAL A 76 -11.13 16.54 -1.71
N GLU A 77 -12.41 16.48 -1.33
CA GLU A 77 -12.83 16.37 0.07
C GLU A 77 -12.30 15.10 0.74
N ILE A 78 -12.34 13.97 0.03
CA ILE A 78 -11.79 12.71 0.54
C ILE A 78 -10.26 12.79 0.66
N ALA A 79 -9.58 13.34 -0.34
CA ALA A 79 -8.14 13.54 -0.29
C ALA A 79 -7.75 14.43 0.90
N THR A 80 -8.51 15.50 1.18
CA THR A 80 -8.28 16.38 2.33
C THR A 80 -8.47 15.68 3.68
N ALA A 81 -9.37 14.72 3.75
CA ALA A 81 -9.65 13.98 4.97
C ALA A 81 -8.64 12.85 5.24
N GLU A 82 -8.08 12.24 4.20
CA GLU A 82 -7.32 11.00 4.30
C GLU A 82 -5.82 11.15 3.94
N SER A 83 -5.33 12.32 3.49
CA SER A 83 -3.91 12.54 3.21
C SER A 83 -3.24 13.48 4.21
N ASP A 84 -1.91 13.41 4.29
CA ASP A 84 -1.10 14.26 5.16
C ASP A 84 -0.64 15.53 4.44
N VAL A 85 -0.50 15.47 3.11
CA VAL A 85 -0.21 16.61 2.22
C VAL A 85 -0.99 16.45 0.93
N ILE A 86 -1.43 17.56 0.35
CA ILE A 86 -2.11 17.62 -0.94
C ILE A 86 -1.25 18.35 -1.94
N LEU A 87 -1.05 17.76 -3.12
CA LEU A 87 -0.49 18.44 -4.29
C LEU A 87 -1.66 18.88 -5.17
N PHE A 88 -1.94 20.19 -5.18
CA PHE A 88 -2.94 20.75 -6.09
C PHE A 88 -2.26 21.14 -7.40
N VAL A 89 -2.50 20.35 -8.45
CA VAL A 89 -1.86 20.48 -9.75
C VAL A 89 -2.74 21.28 -10.71
N VAL A 90 -2.16 22.33 -11.28
CA VAL A 90 -2.80 23.22 -12.29
C VAL A 90 -1.93 23.31 -13.54
N ASP A 91 -2.50 23.76 -14.66
CA ASP A 91 -1.85 23.80 -15.97
C ASP A 91 -1.59 25.25 -16.39
N VAL A 92 -0.32 25.63 -16.49
CA VAL A 92 0.08 27.01 -16.86
C VAL A 92 -0.37 27.44 -18.26
N ASN A 93 -0.56 26.49 -19.18
CA ASN A 93 -0.95 26.82 -20.54
C ASN A 93 -2.44 27.19 -20.66
N ASN A 94 -3.27 26.74 -19.71
CA ASN A 94 -4.71 27.00 -19.73
C ASN A 94 -5.13 28.13 -18.77
N GLY A 95 -4.23 28.57 -17.88
CA GLY A 95 -4.55 29.53 -16.84
C GLY A 95 -5.59 29.01 -15.83
N ILE A 96 -6.18 29.91 -15.07
CA ILE A 96 -7.20 29.60 -14.05
C ILE A 96 -8.56 29.31 -14.73
N THR A 97 -9.15 28.18 -14.41
CA THR A 97 -10.51 27.81 -14.81
C THR A 97 -11.48 27.88 -13.61
N ASP A 98 -12.79 27.90 -13.87
CA ASP A 98 -13.83 27.91 -12.83
C ASP A 98 -13.69 26.68 -11.92
N LEU A 99 -13.38 25.51 -12.51
CA LEU A 99 -13.18 24.27 -11.78
C LEU A 99 -11.93 24.33 -10.87
N ASP A 100 -10.86 24.95 -11.32
CA ASP A 100 -9.67 25.17 -10.49
C ASP A 100 -9.99 26.07 -9.29
N MET A 101 -10.82 27.12 -9.50
CA MET A 101 -11.28 28.01 -8.42
C MET A 101 -12.18 27.28 -7.42
N GLU A 102 -13.05 26.38 -7.86
CA GLU A 102 -13.88 25.56 -6.97
C GLU A 102 -13.02 24.63 -6.10
N VAL A 103 -12.08 23.91 -6.72
CA VAL A 103 -11.12 23.06 -5.99
C VAL A 103 -10.32 23.88 -4.99
N ALA A 104 -9.80 25.05 -5.39
CA ALA A 104 -9.08 25.96 -4.50
C ALA A 104 -9.94 26.41 -3.31
N ASN A 105 -11.24 26.67 -3.51
CA ASN A 105 -12.17 27.03 -2.44
C ASN A 105 -12.36 25.92 -1.40
N ILE A 106 -12.37 24.66 -1.82
CA ILE A 106 -12.42 23.50 -0.92
C ILE A 106 -11.11 23.40 -0.16
N LEU A 107 -9.97 23.49 -0.87
CA LEU A 107 -8.65 23.34 -0.30
C LEU A 107 -8.30 24.43 0.71
N ARG A 108 -8.76 25.67 0.51
CA ARG A 108 -8.59 26.77 1.49
C ARG A 108 -9.25 26.52 2.85
N ARG A 109 -10.31 25.70 2.87
CA ARG A 109 -11.04 25.32 4.10
C ARG A 109 -10.45 24.07 4.76
N ALA A 110 -9.58 23.37 4.04
CA ALA A 110 -8.94 22.15 4.54
C ALA A 110 -7.91 22.49 5.63
N LYS A 111 -7.78 21.58 6.61
CA LYS A 111 -6.71 21.66 7.62
C LYS A 111 -5.41 21.02 7.12
N THR A 112 -5.51 20.19 6.09
CA THR A 112 -4.38 19.48 5.50
C THR A 112 -3.53 20.45 4.69
N PRO A 113 -2.21 20.46 4.86
CA PRO A 113 -1.30 21.29 4.08
C PRO A 113 -1.47 21.07 2.57
N VAL A 114 -1.50 22.15 1.82
CA VAL A 114 -1.65 22.14 0.35
C VAL A 114 -0.41 22.75 -0.27
N ILE A 115 0.19 22.04 -1.22
CA ILE A 115 1.27 22.54 -2.07
C ILE A 115 0.69 22.79 -3.45
N LEU A 116 0.73 24.05 -3.90
CA LEU A 116 0.24 24.45 -5.23
C LEU A 116 1.33 24.15 -6.28
N VAL A 117 0.99 23.34 -7.27
CA VAL A 117 1.90 22.87 -8.31
C VAL A 117 1.46 23.38 -9.68
N ALA A 118 2.21 24.30 -10.25
CA ALA A 118 2.03 24.84 -11.59
C ALA A 118 2.79 23.95 -12.60
N ASN A 119 2.07 23.06 -13.29
CA ASN A 119 2.64 22.08 -14.20
C ASN A 119 2.65 22.56 -15.66
N LYS A 120 3.45 21.89 -16.48
CA LYS A 120 3.69 22.13 -17.92
C LYS A 120 4.53 23.40 -18.18
N VAL A 121 5.38 23.78 -17.22
CA VAL A 121 6.42 24.78 -17.42
C VAL A 121 7.60 24.09 -18.12
N ASP A 122 7.42 23.82 -19.41
CA ASP A 122 8.40 23.06 -20.21
C ASP A 122 9.59 23.95 -20.65
N ASP A 123 9.45 25.27 -20.54
CA ASP A 123 10.45 26.28 -20.84
C ASP A 123 10.50 27.29 -19.69
N ASN A 124 11.70 27.66 -19.25
CA ASN A 124 11.93 28.68 -18.23
C ASN A 124 11.27 30.05 -18.55
N ASN A 125 11.05 30.33 -19.83
CA ASN A 125 10.32 31.51 -20.28
C ASN A 125 8.84 31.51 -19.89
N LYS A 126 8.28 30.36 -19.45
CA LYS A 126 6.89 30.24 -19.02
C LYS A 126 6.70 30.34 -17.51
N ASP A 127 7.78 30.48 -16.76
CA ASP A 127 7.71 30.51 -15.29
C ASP A 127 6.86 31.67 -14.76
N TYR A 128 6.89 32.82 -15.45
CA TYR A 128 6.05 33.97 -15.08
C TYR A 128 4.54 33.70 -15.14
N LEU A 129 4.09 32.70 -15.93
CA LEU A 129 2.68 32.30 -16.01
C LEU A 129 2.19 31.69 -14.68
N SER A 130 3.08 31.13 -13.89
CA SER A 130 2.75 30.57 -12.59
C SER A 130 2.27 31.63 -11.60
N ALA A 131 2.64 32.90 -11.81
CA ALA A 131 2.25 34.01 -10.94
C ALA A 131 0.72 34.25 -10.91
N GLU A 132 -0.01 33.86 -11.95
CA GLU A 132 -1.48 33.96 -11.97
C GLU A 132 -2.11 33.16 -10.83
N PHE A 133 -1.54 32.02 -10.47
CA PHE A 133 -2.10 31.07 -9.49
C PHE A 133 -1.99 31.53 -8.04
N TYR A 134 -1.25 32.60 -7.73
CA TYR A 134 -1.33 33.25 -6.40
C TYR A 134 -2.76 33.68 -6.04
N ARG A 135 -3.62 33.89 -7.04
CA ARG A 135 -5.06 34.22 -6.85
C ARG A 135 -5.83 33.12 -6.12
N PHE A 136 -5.32 31.87 -6.06
CA PHE A 136 -5.95 30.83 -5.26
C PHE A 136 -5.80 31.04 -3.76
N GLY A 137 -4.83 31.85 -3.30
CA GLY A 137 -4.59 32.09 -1.88
C GLY A 137 -4.15 30.82 -1.13
N LEU A 138 -3.42 29.91 -1.82
CA LEU A 138 -2.92 28.63 -1.30
C LEU A 138 -1.39 28.64 -1.10
N GLY A 139 -0.76 29.82 -1.15
CA GLY A 139 0.68 29.97 -1.03
C GLY A 139 1.37 30.10 -2.39
N GLU A 140 2.69 29.90 -2.40
CA GLU A 140 3.54 30.01 -3.58
C GLU A 140 3.29 28.83 -4.55
N PRO A 141 3.04 29.12 -5.86
CA PRO A 141 2.95 28.08 -6.87
C PRO A 141 4.35 27.57 -7.23
N HIS A 142 4.56 26.26 -7.13
CA HIS A 142 5.80 25.60 -7.52
C HIS A 142 5.75 25.23 -9.00
N SER A 143 6.57 25.89 -9.81
CA SER A 143 6.68 25.65 -11.25
C SER A 143 7.41 24.36 -11.55
N ILE A 144 6.77 23.45 -12.28
CA ILE A 144 7.36 22.18 -12.70
C ILE A 144 7.02 21.82 -14.14
N SER A 145 7.79 20.93 -14.72
CA SER A 145 7.38 20.13 -15.89
C SER A 145 7.42 18.64 -15.53
N ALA A 146 6.27 18.05 -15.31
CA ALA A 146 6.16 16.60 -15.08
C ALA A 146 6.69 15.78 -16.26
N ALA A 147 6.62 16.30 -17.49
CA ALA A 147 7.08 15.64 -18.69
C ALA A 147 8.62 15.59 -18.75
N THR A 148 9.30 16.71 -18.52
CA THR A 148 10.76 16.80 -18.59
C THR A 148 11.45 16.46 -17.27
N GLY A 149 10.75 16.64 -16.13
CA GLY A 149 11.29 16.48 -14.78
C GLY A 149 11.85 17.77 -14.18
N SER A 150 11.77 18.89 -14.90
CA SER A 150 12.23 20.19 -14.38
C SER A 150 11.43 20.59 -13.14
N GLY A 151 12.10 21.12 -12.09
CA GLY A 151 11.48 21.56 -10.84
C GLY A 151 10.96 20.44 -9.92
N THR A 152 11.00 19.16 -10.34
CA THR A 152 10.46 18.06 -9.53
C THR A 152 11.32 17.73 -8.31
N GLY A 153 12.62 17.99 -8.35
CA GLY A 153 13.52 17.83 -7.20
C GLY A 153 13.18 18.83 -6.08
N ASP A 154 13.01 20.10 -6.42
CA ASP A 154 12.62 21.14 -5.48
C ASP A 154 11.23 20.86 -4.89
N LEU A 155 10.30 20.40 -5.72
CA LEU A 155 8.98 19.97 -5.25
C LEU A 155 9.08 18.82 -4.22
N LEU A 156 9.97 17.84 -4.44
CA LEU A 156 10.19 16.73 -3.50
C LEU A 156 10.75 17.22 -2.16
N ASP A 157 11.66 18.19 -2.18
CA ASP A 157 12.18 18.83 -0.96
C ASP A 157 11.08 19.57 -0.20
N VAL A 158 10.21 20.29 -0.90
CA VAL A 158 9.05 20.99 -0.30
C VAL A 158 8.08 19.97 0.33
N ILE A 159 7.81 18.87 -0.36
CA ILE A 159 6.96 17.78 0.19
C ILE A 159 7.55 17.24 1.49
N LEU A 160 8.84 16.90 1.52
CA LEU A 160 9.49 16.38 2.72
C LEU A 160 9.48 17.38 3.87
N ASN A 161 9.73 18.66 3.59
CA ASN A 161 9.69 19.72 4.58
C ASN A 161 8.28 19.89 5.17
N THR A 162 7.25 19.80 4.32
CA THR A 162 5.83 19.91 4.74
C THR A 162 5.38 18.70 5.57
N LEU A 163 5.84 17.50 5.22
CA LEU A 163 5.56 16.28 5.99
C LEU A 163 6.23 16.28 7.37
N GLY A 164 7.31 17.07 7.53
CA GLY A 164 8.06 17.19 8.76
C GLY A 164 8.90 15.94 9.10
N ASN A 165 9.70 16.06 10.16
CA ASN A 165 10.46 14.93 10.71
C ASN A 165 9.56 14.16 11.69
N ASN A 166 8.72 13.28 11.17
CA ASN A 166 8.03 12.30 12.00
C ASN A 166 8.95 11.08 12.29
N ASP A 167 10.22 11.36 12.61
CA ASP A 167 11.14 10.37 13.17
C ASP A 167 10.80 10.11 14.67
N ALA A 168 9.52 10.07 15.02
CA ALA A 168 9.14 9.45 16.28
C ALA A 168 9.57 7.99 16.18
N GLU A 169 10.63 7.62 16.87
CA GLU A 169 10.98 6.24 17.17
C GLU A 169 9.68 5.57 17.63
N GLU A 170 9.09 4.76 16.74
CA GLU A 170 8.00 3.88 17.15
C GLU A 170 8.61 3.01 18.23
N ALA A 171 8.26 3.26 19.49
CA ALA A 171 8.53 2.30 20.55
C ALA A 171 8.06 0.95 20.00
N GLU A 172 8.95 -0.05 19.94
CA GLU A 172 8.63 -1.39 19.46
C GLU A 172 7.55 -1.98 20.37
N ASP A 173 6.31 -1.58 20.13
CA ASP A 173 5.16 -2.18 20.78
C ASP A 173 5.02 -3.58 20.16
N ASN A 174 5.28 -4.61 20.97
CA ASN A 174 5.21 -6.01 20.52
C ASN A 174 3.78 -6.46 20.20
N ILE A 175 2.81 -5.56 20.26
CA ILE A 175 1.40 -5.81 20.00
C ILE A 175 1.14 -5.69 18.49
N PRO A 176 0.68 -6.76 17.80
CA PRO A 176 0.43 -6.73 16.38
C PRO A 176 -0.67 -5.75 15.98
N ARG A 177 -0.54 -5.14 14.80
CA ARG A 177 -1.52 -4.26 14.19
C ARG A 177 -2.13 -4.95 12.99
N PHE A 178 -3.45 -5.15 12.98
CA PHE A 178 -4.18 -5.82 11.91
C PHE A 178 -5.10 -4.83 11.19
N ALA A 179 -5.06 -4.84 9.86
CA ALA A 179 -6.00 -4.11 9.01
C ALA A 179 -6.96 -5.08 8.33
N VAL A 180 -8.26 -4.80 8.38
CA VAL A 180 -9.29 -5.53 7.63
C VAL A 180 -9.65 -4.72 6.40
N VAL A 181 -9.27 -5.22 5.23
CA VAL A 181 -9.41 -4.52 3.93
C VAL A 181 -10.17 -5.37 2.92
N GLY A 182 -10.66 -4.76 1.86
CA GLY A 182 -11.45 -5.42 0.81
C GLY A 182 -12.46 -4.47 0.20
N ARG A 183 -13.13 -4.90 -0.87
CA ARG A 183 -14.18 -4.14 -1.57
C ARG A 183 -15.30 -3.65 -0.63
N PRO A 184 -16.10 -2.65 -1.03
CA PRO A 184 -17.38 -2.36 -0.39
C PRO A 184 -18.25 -3.63 -0.29
N ASN A 185 -19.04 -3.75 0.75
CA ASN A 185 -20.03 -4.81 0.97
C ASN A 185 -19.50 -6.27 1.08
N VAL A 186 -18.17 -6.50 1.13
CA VAL A 186 -17.60 -7.84 1.39
C VAL A 186 -17.78 -8.33 2.83
N GLY A 187 -18.26 -7.46 3.75
CA GLY A 187 -18.52 -7.82 5.14
C GLY A 187 -17.45 -7.39 6.13
N LYS A 188 -16.59 -6.40 5.81
CA LYS A 188 -15.56 -5.86 6.73
C LYS A 188 -16.13 -5.45 8.09
N SER A 189 -17.18 -4.65 8.09
CA SER A 189 -17.84 -4.21 9.34
C SER A 189 -18.43 -5.38 10.11
N SER A 190 -18.97 -6.37 9.41
CA SER A 190 -19.58 -7.56 10.03
C SER A 190 -18.53 -8.43 10.72
N ILE A 191 -17.37 -8.67 10.08
CA ILE A 191 -16.32 -9.49 10.68
C ILE A 191 -15.67 -8.77 11.88
N ILE A 192 -15.46 -7.45 11.79
CA ILE A 192 -14.95 -6.67 12.91
C ILE A 192 -15.93 -6.66 14.08
N ASN A 193 -17.23 -6.50 13.82
CA ASN A 193 -18.24 -6.61 14.86
C ASN A 193 -18.28 -8.03 15.45
N ALA A 194 -18.06 -9.06 14.65
CA ALA A 194 -17.97 -10.43 15.12
C ALA A 194 -16.74 -10.68 16.01
N PHE A 195 -15.61 -10.01 15.73
CA PHE A 195 -14.42 -10.05 16.59
C PHE A 195 -14.68 -9.33 17.93
N ILE A 196 -15.25 -8.12 17.89
CA ILE A 196 -15.43 -7.27 19.07
C ILE A 196 -16.54 -7.84 19.99
N GLY A 197 -17.55 -8.54 19.42
CA GLY A 197 -18.70 -9.04 20.15
C GLY A 197 -19.71 -7.93 20.53
N GLU A 198 -20.75 -8.29 21.29
CA GLU A 198 -21.81 -7.36 21.71
C GLU A 198 -21.39 -6.44 22.87
N ASP A 199 -20.35 -6.81 23.63
CA ASP A 199 -19.84 -6.03 24.75
C ASP A 199 -18.95 -4.87 24.28
N ARG A 200 -19.57 -3.73 24.02
CA ARG A 200 -18.93 -2.48 23.58
C ARG A 200 -17.97 -1.82 24.58
N ASN A 201 -17.84 -2.36 25.80
CA ASN A 201 -17.23 -1.67 26.93
C ASN A 201 -15.73 -1.90 27.17
N ILE A 202 -15.02 -2.65 26.31
CA ILE A 202 -13.58 -2.92 26.49
C ILE A 202 -12.80 -2.53 25.23
N VAL A 203 -12.96 -1.29 24.83
CA VAL A 203 -12.19 -0.71 23.74
C VAL A 203 -11.62 0.61 24.23
N THR A 204 -10.40 0.57 24.72
CA THR A 204 -9.66 1.79 25.02
C THR A 204 -9.27 2.46 23.71
N ASN A 205 -9.94 3.58 23.41
CA ASN A 205 -9.45 4.49 22.38
C ASN A 205 -8.16 5.10 22.91
N ILE A 206 -7.02 4.72 22.39
CA ILE A 206 -5.80 5.49 22.60
C ILE A 206 -5.91 6.69 21.66
N ALA A 207 -6.42 7.80 22.21
CA ALA A 207 -6.35 9.10 21.58
C ALA A 207 -4.91 9.60 21.70
N GLY A 208 -4.10 9.29 20.71
CA GLY A 208 -2.81 9.95 20.50
C GLY A 208 -2.98 10.90 19.35
N THR A 209 -2.68 12.18 19.54
CA THR A 209 -2.67 13.29 18.59
C THR A 209 -3.74 13.29 17.49
N THR A 210 -4.38 14.41 17.28
CA THR A 210 -5.62 14.68 16.53
C THR A 210 -5.66 14.23 15.05
N ARG A 211 -4.69 13.46 14.55
CA ARG A 211 -4.57 12.97 13.15
C ARG A 211 -4.38 11.47 13.01
N ASP A 212 -4.20 10.71 14.12
CA ASP A 212 -3.97 9.26 14.02
C ASP A 212 -5.28 8.54 13.72
N ALA A 213 -5.23 7.65 12.72
CA ALA A 213 -6.30 6.69 12.46
C ALA A 213 -6.63 5.96 13.76
N VAL A 214 -7.92 5.94 14.13
CA VAL A 214 -8.37 5.40 15.42
C VAL A 214 -8.13 3.90 15.43
N SER A 215 -7.02 3.48 16.02
CA SER A 215 -6.73 2.08 16.29
C SER A 215 -7.45 1.64 17.54
N THR A 216 -8.11 0.50 17.46
CA THR A 216 -8.84 -0.10 18.59
C THR A 216 -8.06 -1.28 19.11
N ARG A 217 -7.60 -1.25 20.36
CA ARG A 217 -6.97 -2.42 20.99
C ARG A 217 -8.02 -3.45 21.34
N TYR A 218 -7.76 -4.67 20.94
CA TYR A 218 -8.53 -5.85 21.28
C TYR A 218 -7.69 -6.74 22.20
N ASN A 219 -8.20 -6.97 23.41
CA ASN A 219 -7.55 -7.83 24.41
C ASN A 219 -8.59 -8.77 25.04
N LYS A 220 -8.93 -9.86 24.34
CA LYS A 220 -9.87 -10.90 24.79
C LYS A 220 -9.51 -12.26 24.23
N PHE A 221 -9.99 -13.32 24.86
CA PHE A 221 -9.85 -14.71 24.40
C PHE A 221 -8.41 -15.14 24.11
N GLY A 222 -7.42 -14.56 24.81
CA GLY A 222 -6.00 -14.85 24.58
C GLY A 222 -5.37 -14.14 23.38
N PHE A 223 -6.10 -13.20 22.76
CA PHE A 223 -5.58 -12.32 21.71
C PHE A 223 -5.34 -10.92 22.25
N ASP A 224 -4.22 -10.31 21.88
CA ASP A 224 -3.89 -8.91 22.16
C ASP A 224 -3.33 -8.29 20.88
N PHE A 225 -4.09 -7.36 20.27
CA PHE A 225 -3.73 -6.70 19.01
C PHE A 225 -4.47 -5.37 18.82
N TYR A 226 -3.98 -4.55 17.90
CA TYR A 226 -4.67 -3.36 17.44
C TYR A 226 -5.39 -3.63 16.12
N LEU A 227 -6.67 -3.25 16.04
CA LEU A 227 -7.38 -3.12 14.77
C LEU A 227 -7.20 -1.69 14.26
N VAL A 228 -6.60 -1.55 13.07
CA VAL A 228 -6.38 -0.27 12.42
C VAL A 228 -7.65 0.17 11.68
N ASP A 229 -7.94 1.47 11.69
CA ASP A 229 -9.08 2.13 11.01
C ASP A 229 -10.48 1.61 11.38
N THR A 230 -10.74 1.47 12.66
CA THR A 230 -12.09 1.14 13.14
C THR A 230 -13.08 2.31 13.10
N ALA A 231 -12.61 3.55 12.94
CA ALA A 231 -13.46 4.75 12.92
C ALA A 231 -14.42 4.79 11.73
N GLY A 232 -13.96 4.29 10.56
CA GLY A 232 -14.79 4.15 9.36
C GLY A 232 -15.96 3.19 9.53
N ILE A 233 -15.83 2.25 10.45
CA ILE A 233 -16.82 1.22 10.72
C ILE A 233 -17.88 1.73 11.70
N ARG A 234 -17.51 2.61 12.65
CA ARG A 234 -18.40 3.16 13.67
C ARG A 234 -19.31 4.28 13.17
N LYS A 235 -18.88 5.06 12.16
CA LYS A 235 -19.65 6.21 11.64
C LYS A 235 -20.71 5.86 10.57
N LYS A 236 -21.08 4.60 10.40
CA LYS A 236 -21.98 4.11 9.35
C LYS A 236 -23.42 4.63 9.37
N ASN A 237 -23.80 5.56 10.25
CA ASN A 237 -25.21 5.97 10.35
C ASN A 237 -25.64 7.15 9.47
N LYS A 238 -24.78 7.73 8.61
CA LYS A 238 -25.20 8.93 7.82
C LYS A 238 -24.59 9.16 6.44
N ILE A 239 -23.80 8.24 5.87
CA ILE A 239 -23.20 8.50 4.56
C ILE A 239 -23.54 7.35 3.61
N THR A 240 -24.41 7.64 2.67
CA THR A 240 -24.91 6.79 1.58
C THR A 240 -23.81 6.33 0.62
N GLU A 241 -24.04 5.21 0.04
CA GLU A 241 -23.51 4.26 -0.93
C GLU A 241 -22.52 4.66 -2.04
N ASP A 242 -22.01 5.90 -2.15
CA ASP A 242 -21.19 6.37 -3.29
C ASP A 242 -19.68 6.46 -3.02
N LEU A 243 -19.10 5.56 -2.25
CA LEU A 243 -17.79 5.77 -1.63
C LEU A 243 -16.74 4.71 -1.99
N GLU A 244 -16.65 4.28 -3.24
CA GLU A 244 -15.58 3.36 -3.67
C GLU A 244 -14.20 3.97 -3.42
N TYR A 245 -14.00 5.21 -3.84
CA TYR A 245 -12.73 5.93 -3.66
C TYR A 245 -12.36 6.15 -2.20
N TYR A 246 -13.32 6.54 -1.35
CA TYR A 246 -13.12 6.70 0.09
C TYR A 246 -12.69 5.39 0.77
N SER A 247 -13.30 4.28 0.34
CA SER A 247 -12.94 2.95 0.84
C SER A 247 -11.50 2.56 0.47
N VAL A 248 -11.00 2.99 -0.69
CA VAL A 248 -9.64 2.65 -1.17
C VAL A 248 -8.58 3.45 -0.43
N LEU A 249 -8.70 4.78 -0.32
CA LEU A 249 -7.73 5.59 0.42
C LEU A 249 -7.60 5.16 1.87
N ARG A 250 -8.73 4.83 2.51
CA ARG A 250 -8.73 4.25 3.86
C ARG A 250 -8.03 2.90 3.91
N SER A 251 -8.30 2.04 2.93
CA SER A 251 -7.62 0.74 2.86
C SER A 251 -6.11 0.92 2.71
N ILE A 252 -5.67 1.88 1.89
CA ILE A 252 -4.24 2.22 1.75
C ILE A 252 -3.66 2.62 3.10
N ARG A 253 -4.29 3.57 3.79
CA ARG A 253 -3.81 4.08 5.08
C ARG A 253 -3.80 2.98 6.16
N ALA A 254 -4.84 2.15 6.20
CA ALA A 254 -4.90 1.00 7.10
C ALA A 254 -3.77 -0.01 6.82
N ILE A 255 -3.49 -0.31 5.55
CA ILE A 255 -2.42 -1.22 5.14
C ILE A 255 -1.04 -0.66 5.54
N GLU A 256 -0.80 0.64 5.36
CA GLU A 256 0.48 1.28 5.73
C GLU A 256 0.81 1.17 7.21
N GLN A 257 -0.22 1.22 8.06
CA GLN A 257 -0.08 1.17 9.52
C GLN A 257 -0.12 -0.25 10.07
N ALA A 258 -0.48 -1.25 9.26
CA ALA A 258 -0.65 -2.62 9.71
C ALA A 258 0.63 -3.45 9.59
N ASP A 259 0.75 -4.44 10.46
CA ASP A 259 1.72 -5.53 10.34
C ASP A 259 1.17 -6.63 9.43
N VAL A 260 -0.13 -6.92 9.55
CA VAL A 260 -0.84 -7.94 8.77
C VAL A 260 -2.14 -7.37 8.23
N SER A 261 -2.35 -7.55 6.94
CA SER A 261 -3.58 -7.20 6.24
C SER A 261 -4.46 -8.44 6.06
N ILE A 262 -5.70 -8.35 6.51
CA ILE A 262 -6.74 -9.36 6.33
C ILE A 262 -7.56 -8.93 5.12
N LEU A 263 -7.27 -9.50 3.95
CA LEU A 263 -7.97 -9.19 2.71
C LEU A 263 -9.24 -10.02 2.60
N MET A 264 -10.39 -9.36 2.62
CA MET A 264 -11.70 -10.00 2.51
C MET A 264 -12.17 -10.06 1.06
N ILE A 265 -12.58 -11.25 0.63
CA ILE A 265 -13.17 -11.53 -0.68
C ILE A 265 -14.59 -12.07 -0.46
N ASP A 266 -15.53 -11.68 -1.31
CA ASP A 266 -16.91 -12.16 -1.28
C ASP A 266 -17.01 -13.49 -2.05
N ALA A 267 -17.39 -14.57 -1.37
CA ALA A 267 -17.53 -15.89 -1.98
C ALA A 267 -18.56 -15.92 -3.13
N THR A 268 -19.60 -15.08 -3.08
CA THR A 268 -20.65 -15.04 -4.11
C THR A 268 -20.21 -14.34 -5.40
N GLN A 269 -19.17 -13.51 -5.34
CA GLN A 269 -18.68 -12.72 -6.49
C GLN A 269 -17.28 -13.16 -6.95
N GLY A 270 -16.55 -13.92 -6.12
CA GLY A 270 -15.17 -14.29 -6.36
C GLY A 270 -14.21 -13.09 -6.31
N ILE A 271 -12.98 -13.33 -6.78
CA ILE A 271 -11.93 -12.31 -6.83
C ILE A 271 -12.11 -11.37 -8.02
N GLY A 272 -12.19 -10.07 -7.76
CA GLY A 272 -12.36 -9.02 -8.77
C GLY A 272 -11.16 -8.10 -8.92
N THR A 273 -11.24 -7.14 -9.87
CA THR A 273 -10.17 -6.15 -10.13
C THR A 273 -9.88 -5.27 -8.91
N GLN A 274 -10.90 -4.88 -8.15
CA GLN A 274 -10.69 -4.06 -6.95
C GLN A 274 -9.96 -4.82 -5.85
N ASP A 275 -10.20 -6.14 -5.71
CA ASP A 275 -9.46 -6.97 -4.75
C ASP A 275 -7.98 -7.04 -5.15
N MET A 276 -7.69 -7.12 -6.45
CA MET A 276 -6.33 -7.10 -6.98
C MET A 276 -5.63 -5.76 -6.73
N ASN A 277 -6.32 -4.63 -6.89
CA ASN A 277 -5.76 -3.32 -6.57
C ASN A 277 -5.37 -3.21 -5.09
N ILE A 278 -6.22 -3.69 -4.18
CA ILE A 278 -5.92 -3.74 -2.74
C ILE A 278 -4.75 -4.68 -2.46
N PHE A 279 -4.71 -5.85 -3.10
CA PHE A 279 -3.61 -6.80 -2.97
C PHE A 279 -2.27 -6.19 -3.40
N GLN A 280 -2.23 -5.42 -4.50
CA GLN A 280 -1.01 -4.72 -4.94
C GLN A 280 -0.54 -3.68 -3.90
N VAL A 281 -1.46 -2.96 -3.26
CA VAL A 281 -1.11 -2.05 -2.16
C VAL A 281 -0.49 -2.82 -0.99
N ILE A 282 -1.05 -3.99 -0.64
CA ILE A 282 -0.50 -4.88 0.40
C ILE A 282 0.92 -5.31 0.04
N GLN A 283 1.16 -5.73 -1.22
CA GLN A 283 2.49 -6.12 -1.70
C GLN A 283 3.48 -4.95 -1.67
N LYS A 284 3.10 -3.76 -2.18
CA LYS A 284 3.95 -2.57 -2.19
C LYS A 284 4.34 -2.12 -0.78
N ASN A 285 3.47 -2.32 0.20
CA ASN A 285 3.74 -2.04 1.61
C ASN A 285 4.43 -3.19 2.34
N SER A 286 4.61 -4.32 1.67
CA SER A 286 5.24 -5.50 2.26
C SER A 286 4.61 -5.88 3.61
N THR A 287 3.29 -5.75 3.77
CA THR A 287 2.56 -6.20 4.96
C THR A 287 2.29 -7.70 4.88
N GLY A 288 2.13 -8.37 6.02
CA GLY A 288 1.67 -9.76 6.04
C GLY A 288 0.27 -9.88 5.43
N LEU A 289 -0.06 -11.02 4.83
CA LEU A 289 -1.33 -11.25 4.15
C LEU A 289 -2.05 -12.49 4.69
N VAL A 290 -3.32 -12.30 5.03
CA VAL A 290 -4.31 -13.37 5.23
C VAL A 290 -5.48 -13.10 4.30
N VAL A 291 -5.86 -14.05 3.47
CA VAL A 291 -7.04 -13.94 2.60
C VAL A 291 -8.23 -14.62 3.29
N VAL A 292 -9.36 -13.91 3.34
CA VAL A 292 -10.60 -14.41 3.92
C VAL A 292 -11.70 -14.42 2.86
N VAL A 293 -12.15 -15.60 2.47
CA VAL A 293 -13.32 -15.79 1.61
C VAL A 293 -14.55 -15.77 2.51
N ASN A 294 -15.19 -14.60 2.59
CA ASN A 294 -16.34 -14.36 3.45
C ASN A 294 -17.66 -14.65 2.74
N LYS A 295 -18.76 -14.71 3.50
CA LYS A 295 -20.09 -15.14 3.05
C LYS A 295 -20.12 -16.59 2.58
N TRP A 296 -19.26 -17.43 3.17
CA TRP A 296 -19.19 -18.84 2.84
C TRP A 296 -20.48 -19.62 3.21
N ASP A 297 -21.30 -19.03 4.07
CA ASP A 297 -22.65 -19.52 4.39
C ASP A 297 -23.59 -19.52 3.17
N LEU A 298 -23.42 -18.61 2.23
CA LEU A 298 -24.24 -18.46 1.01
C LEU A 298 -23.81 -19.39 -0.14
N VAL A 299 -22.68 -20.06 -0.02
CA VAL A 299 -22.22 -21.03 -1.02
C VAL A 299 -22.95 -22.36 -0.77
N GLU A 300 -23.65 -22.88 -1.79
CA GLU A 300 -24.45 -24.11 -1.68
C GLU A 300 -23.56 -25.34 -1.53
N ASP A 301 -22.62 -25.52 -2.44
CA ASP A 301 -21.65 -26.62 -2.40
C ASP A 301 -20.36 -26.20 -1.66
N LYS A 302 -20.14 -26.82 -0.50
CA LYS A 302 -18.98 -26.61 0.38
C LYS A 302 -17.97 -27.75 0.31
N SER A 303 -18.01 -28.52 -0.78
CA SER A 303 -17.07 -29.62 -1.00
C SER A 303 -15.62 -29.16 -1.00
N ARG A 304 -14.70 -30.10 -0.75
CA ARG A 304 -13.26 -29.81 -0.83
C ARG A 304 -12.82 -29.40 -2.23
N GLU A 305 -13.50 -29.89 -3.25
CA GLU A 305 -13.22 -29.57 -4.64
C GLU A 305 -13.55 -28.12 -4.95
N VAL A 306 -14.71 -27.63 -4.50
CA VAL A 306 -15.11 -26.23 -4.64
C VAL A 306 -14.15 -25.30 -3.86
N GLN A 307 -13.80 -25.67 -2.61
CA GLN A 307 -12.82 -24.89 -1.84
C GLN A 307 -11.49 -24.81 -2.57
N LYS A 308 -10.97 -25.93 -3.08
CA LYS A 308 -9.72 -25.98 -3.83
C LYS A 308 -9.79 -25.13 -5.10
N HIS A 309 -10.90 -25.16 -5.82
CA HIS A 309 -11.09 -24.32 -7.02
C HIS A 309 -11.00 -22.82 -6.67
N PHE A 310 -11.62 -22.39 -5.57
CA PHE A 310 -11.50 -21.02 -5.08
C PHE A 310 -10.05 -20.68 -4.70
N GLU A 311 -9.35 -21.56 -4.00
CA GLU A 311 -7.96 -21.37 -3.63
C GLU A 311 -7.06 -21.22 -4.86
N ASP A 312 -7.19 -22.11 -5.82
CA ASP A 312 -6.40 -22.12 -7.05
C ASP A 312 -6.64 -20.83 -7.87
N ALA A 313 -7.91 -20.42 -8.02
CA ALA A 313 -8.27 -19.18 -8.71
C ALA A 313 -7.70 -17.93 -8.04
N ILE A 314 -7.70 -17.88 -6.70
CA ILE A 314 -7.13 -16.76 -5.93
C ILE A 314 -5.60 -16.74 -6.09
N ARG A 315 -4.92 -17.89 -5.94
CA ARG A 315 -3.47 -18.00 -6.06
C ARG A 315 -2.97 -17.67 -7.47
N GLU A 316 -3.67 -18.13 -8.50
CA GLU A 316 -3.34 -17.82 -9.89
C GLU A 316 -3.36 -16.30 -10.15
N ARG A 317 -4.43 -15.63 -9.72
CA ARG A 317 -4.57 -14.17 -9.90
C ARG A 317 -3.57 -13.35 -9.07
N MET A 318 -3.20 -13.82 -7.90
CA MET A 318 -2.26 -13.15 -7.00
C MET A 318 -0.80 -13.54 -7.23
N SER A 319 -0.51 -14.35 -8.26
CA SER A 319 0.87 -14.67 -8.66
C SER A 319 1.68 -13.38 -8.94
N PRO A 320 2.99 -13.32 -8.59
CA PRO A 320 3.84 -14.43 -8.13
C PRO A 320 3.82 -14.74 -6.64
N PHE A 321 3.25 -13.87 -5.78
CA PHE A 321 3.15 -14.14 -4.36
C PHE A 321 1.93 -15.01 -4.07
N THR A 322 2.15 -16.31 -3.87
CA THR A 322 1.09 -17.31 -3.67
C THR A 322 1.14 -18.01 -2.31
N ASP A 323 2.20 -17.78 -1.53
CA ASP A 323 2.42 -18.38 -0.21
C ASP A 323 1.73 -17.57 0.89
N PHE A 324 0.40 -17.65 0.95
CA PHE A 324 -0.42 -17.03 1.99
C PHE A 324 -1.58 -17.94 2.39
N PRO A 325 -2.09 -17.82 3.63
CA PRO A 325 -3.23 -18.60 4.09
C PRO A 325 -4.54 -18.05 3.51
N ILE A 326 -5.45 -18.98 3.15
CA ILE A 326 -6.81 -18.67 2.72
C ILE A 326 -7.77 -19.31 3.71
N ILE A 327 -8.74 -18.55 4.23
CA ILE A 327 -9.72 -18.99 5.20
C ILE A 327 -11.12 -18.74 4.65
N PHE A 328 -11.91 -19.79 4.60
CA PHE A 328 -13.34 -19.70 4.26
C PHE A 328 -14.14 -19.46 5.53
N ALA A 329 -14.76 -18.29 5.65
CA ALA A 329 -15.43 -17.85 6.86
C ALA A 329 -16.82 -17.24 6.56
N SER A 330 -17.63 -17.12 7.60
CA SER A 330 -18.86 -16.33 7.56
C SER A 330 -18.88 -15.39 8.77
N ALA A 331 -18.84 -14.10 8.49
CA ALA A 331 -18.98 -13.08 9.52
C ALA A 331 -20.39 -13.07 10.13
N LEU A 332 -21.42 -13.47 9.36
CA LEU A 332 -22.81 -13.50 9.80
C LEU A 332 -23.05 -14.65 10.79
N THR A 333 -22.65 -15.86 10.43
CA THR A 333 -22.82 -17.06 11.27
C THR A 333 -21.71 -17.25 12.29
N LYS A 334 -20.72 -16.34 12.32
CA LYS A 334 -19.51 -16.38 13.15
C LYS A 334 -18.63 -17.62 12.91
N GLN A 335 -18.76 -18.27 11.74
CA GLN A 335 -18.00 -19.45 11.39
C GLN A 335 -16.54 -19.10 11.10
N ARG A 336 -15.59 -19.77 11.78
CA ARG A 336 -14.14 -19.67 11.64
C ARG A 336 -13.54 -18.26 11.86
N ILE A 337 -14.26 -17.34 12.50
CA ILE A 337 -13.75 -15.97 12.73
C ILE A 337 -12.52 -15.95 13.64
N PHE A 338 -12.47 -16.77 14.70
CA PHE A 338 -11.29 -16.86 15.56
C PHE A 338 -10.10 -17.49 14.84
N LYS A 339 -10.34 -18.39 13.87
CA LYS A 339 -9.28 -18.95 13.03
C LYS A 339 -8.60 -17.86 12.19
N VAL A 340 -9.35 -16.85 11.75
CA VAL A 340 -8.78 -15.69 11.05
C VAL A 340 -7.78 -14.94 11.95
N LEU A 341 -8.14 -14.71 13.23
CA LEU A 341 -7.26 -14.02 14.19
C LEU A 341 -6.03 -14.85 14.55
N GLU A 342 -6.19 -16.17 14.77
CA GLU A 342 -5.07 -17.09 14.99
C GLU A 342 -4.08 -17.03 13.82
N THR A 343 -4.61 -17.17 12.60
CA THR A 343 -3.79 -17.16 11.39
C THR A 343 -3.09 -15.81 11.19
N ALA A 344 -3.77 -14.69 11.48
CA ALA A 344 -3.15 -13.36 11.41
C ALA A 344 -2.01 -13.21 12.44
N LYS A 345 -2.16 -13.79 13.64
CA LYS A 345 -1.11 -13.86 14.66
C LYS A 345 0.07 -14.72 14.19
N ASP A 346 -0.21 -15.87 13.56
CA ASP A 346 0.84 -16.75 13.01
C ASP A 346 1.65 -16.04 11.92
N VAL A 347 0.97 -15.31 11.00
CA VAL A 347 1.64 -14.50 9.97
C VAL A 347 2.49 -13.40 10.61
N PHE A 348 2.01 -12.74 11.67
CA PHE A 348 2.81 -11.75 12.40
C PHE A 348 4.07 -12.36 13.02
N ILE A 349 3.95 -13.56 13.61
CA ILE A 349 5.10 -14.30 14.18
C ILE A 349 6.09 -14.68 13.07
N ASN A 350 5.59 -15.21 11.94
CA ASN A 350 6.42 -15.56 10.78
C ASN A 350 7.19 -14.33 10.26
N ARG A 351 6.54 -13.16 10.23
CA ARG A 351 7.15 -11.90 9.81
C ARG A 351 8.31 -11.46 10.70
N ARG A 352 8.26 -11.77 11.98
CA ARG A 352 9.31 -11.44 12.97
C ARG A 352 10.33 -12.56 13.16
N SER A 353 10.15 -13.69 12.47
CA SER A 353 11.04 -14.84 12.61
C SER A 353 12.47 -14.49 12.19
N ARG A 354 13.45 -15.01 12.91
CA ARG A 354 14.87 -14.81 12.64
C ARG A 354 15.55 -16.15 12.45
N VAL A 355 16.32 -16.23 11.38
CA VAL A 355 17.15 -17.39 11.07
C VAL A 355 18.62 -17.02 11.35
N SER A 356 19.32 -17.81 12.14
CA SER A 356 20.75 -17.58 12.38
C SER A 356 21.53 -17.73 11.08
N THR A 357 22.56 -16.91 10.93
CA THR A 357 23.42 -16.92 9.74
C THR A 357 24.05 -18.28 9.47
N ALA A 358 24.47 -19.01 10.52
CA ALA A 358 25.02 -20.35 10.39
C ALA A 358 24.00 -21.31 9.75
N LYS A 359 22.79 -21.40 10.34
CA LYS A 359 21.70 -22.25 9.83
C LYS A 359 21.29 -21.89 8.40
N LEU A 360 21.27 -20.59 8.08
CA LEU A 360 20.93 -20.12 6.74
C LEU A 360 21.98 -20.58 5.71
N ASN A 361 23.26 -20.45 6.03
CA ASN A 361 24.36 -20.90 5.15
C ASN A 361 24.40 -22.42 5.02
N ASP A 362 24.22 -23.16 6.12
CA ASP A 362 24.23 -24.64 6.13
C ASP A 362 23.16 -25.21 5.17
N VAL A 363 22.00 -24.55 5.03
CA VAL A 363 20.93 -24.99 4.15
C VAL A 363 21.10 -24.42 2.74
N MET A 364 21.32 -23.11 2.62
CA MET A 364 21.25 -22.44 1.30
C MET A 364 22.50 -22.63 0.46
N LEU A 365 23.70 -22.71 1.03
CA LEU A 365 24.92 -22.86 0.22
C LEU A 365 25.01 -24.20 -0.54
N PRO A 366 24.62 -25.36 0.05
CA PRO A 366 24.51 -26.61 -0.73
C PRO A 366 23.52 -26.51 -1.89
N ILE A 367 22.33 -25.93 -1.68
CA ILE A 367 21.32 -25.73 -2.72
C ILE A 367 21.85 -24.84 -3.86
N ILE A 368 22.57 -23.78 -3.50
CA ILE A 368 23.20 -22.88 -4.49
C ILE A 368 24.35 -23.57 -5.22
N ALA A 369 25.09 -24.46 -4.56
CA ALA A 369 26.15 -25.23 -5.20
C ALA A 369 25.61 -26.25 -6.22
N GLU A 370 24.46 -26.87 -5.93
CA GLU A 370 23.76 -27.78 -6.82
C GLU A 370 23.13 -27.03 -8.02
N THR A 371 22.54 -25.85 -7.76
CA THR A 371 21.92 -25.03 -8.80
C THR A 371 22.52 -23.61 -8.79
N PRO A 372 23.72 -23.41 -9.37
CA PRO A 372 24.39 -22.12 -9.35
C PRO A 372 23.73 -21.10 -10.26
N PRO A 373 23.90 -19.79 -10.02
CA PRO A 373 23.40 -18.76 -10.92
C PRO A 373 23.91 -18.96 -12.35
N PRO A 374 23.05 -18.82 -13.38
CA PRO A 374 23.48 -18.97 -14.77
C PRO A 374 24.64 -18.05 -15.13
N ALA A 375 25.64 -18.57 -15.78
CA ALA A 375 26.75 -17.77 -16.29
C ALA A 375 26.24 -16.76 -17.36
N LEU A 376 26.67 -15.50 -17.27
CA LEU A 376 26.31 -14.47 -18.22
C LEU A 376 27.56 -13.94 -18.91
N LYS A 377 27.57 -13.92 -20.26
CA LYS A 377 28.69 -13.45 -21.07
C LYS A 377 30.03 -14.11 -20.66
N GLY A 378 30.03 -15.45 -20.41
CA GLY A 378 31.21 -16.20 -20.00
C GLY A 378 31.71 -15.95 -18.57
N LYS A 379 30.97 -15.15 -17.76
CA LYS A 379 31.32 -14.86 -16.37
C LYS A 379 30.56 -15.78 -15.42
N TYR A 380 31.30 -16.51 -14.58
CA TYR A 380 30.72 -17.36 -13.54
C TYR A 380 30.40 -16.56 -12.30
N ILE A 381 29.16 -16.68 -11.83
CA ILE A 381 28.66 -16.02 -10.65
C ILE A 381 28.78 -17.01 -9.47
N LYS A 382 29.46 -16.61 -8.41
CA LYS A 382 29.62 -17.40 -7.20
C LYS A 382 29.07 -16.67 -5.99
N ILE A 383 28.03 -17.23 -5.37
CA ILE A 383 27.49 -16.79 -4.08
C ILE A 383 28.29 -17.52 -2.99
N LYS A 384 28.88 -16.76 -2.06
CA LYS A 384 29.79 -17.30 -1.05
C LYS A 384 29.21 -17.33 0.35
N TYR A 385 28.17 -16.53 0.59
CA TYR A 385 27.66 -16.29 1.91
C TYR A 385 26.26 -15.68 1.82
N CYS A 386 25.40 -16.00 2.79
CA CYS A 386 24.11 -15.37 2.93
C CYS A 386 23.78 -15.07 4.39
N THR A 387 22.99 -14.04 4.63
CA THR A 387 22.56 -13.65 5.98
C THR A 387 21.17 -13.02 5.94
N GLN A 388 20.44 -13.12 7.02
CA GLN A 388 19.23 -12.33 7.22
C GLN A 388 19.62 -10.95 7.78
N LEU A 389 19.13 -9.88 7.15
CA LEU A 389 19.44 -8.52 7.57
C LEU A 389 18.71 -8.21 8.90
N PRO A 390 19.39 -7.61 9.88
CA PRO A 390 18.77 -7.17 11.12
C PRO A 390 17.88 -5.91 10.87
N ASN A 391 16.97 -5.66 11.80
CA ASN A 391 16.17 -4.42 11.87
C ASN A 391 15.42 -4.06 10.59
N THR A 392 14.94 -5.07 9.86
CA THR A 392 14.11 -4.89 8.69
C THR A 392 12.64 -5.16 9.02
N ARG A 393 11.75 -4.35 8.50
CA ARG A 393 10.30 -4.47 8.71
C ARG A 393 9.73 -5.80 8.18
N VAL A 394 10.38 -6.39 7.19
CA VAL A 394 10.09 -7.73 6.64
C VAL A 394 11.34 -8.58 6.61
N PRO A 395 11.24 -9.93 6.69
CA PRO A 395 12.39 -10.81 6.56
C PRO A 395 13.13 -10.51 5.25
N SER A 396 14.35 -10.05 5.37
CA SER A 396 15.18 -9.63 4.25
C SER A 396 16.48 -10.43 4.27
N PHE A 397 16.80 -11.06 3.15
CA PHE A 397 17.96 -11.96 3.02
C PHE A 397 18.96 -11.38 2.03
N ALA A 398 20.21 -11.25 2.45
CA ALA A 398 21.31 -10.77 1.60
C ALA A 398 22.21 -11.94 1.22
N PHE A 399 22.41 -12.11 -0.09
CA PHE A 399 23.33 -13.08 -0.69
C PHE A 399 24.52 -12.34 -1.27
N PHE A 400 25.73 -12.70 -0.84
CA PHE A 400 26.96 -12.04 -1.24
C PHE A 400 27.63 -12.77 -2.40
N ALA A 401 27.63 -12.13 -3.56
CA ALA A 401 28.17 -12.65 -4.80
C ALA A 401 29.38 -11.83 -5.29
N ASN A 402 30.23 -12.48 -6.11
CA ASN A 402 31.35 -11.80 -6.79
C ASN A 402 30.88 -10.83 -7.89
N LEU A 403 29.74 -11.10 -8.52
CA LEU A 403 29.18 -10.35 -9.66
C LEU A 403 27.67 -10.16 -9.49
N PRO A 404 27.20 -9.38 -8.50
CA PRO A 404 25.79 -9.27 -8.15
C PRO A 404 24.91 -8.71 -9.27
N GLN A 405 25.46 -7.84 -10.11
CA GLN A 405 24.75 -7.20 -11.25
C GLN A 405 24.34 -8.19 -12.35
N TYR A 406 24.88 -9.40 -12.36
CA TYR A 406 24.56 -10.43 -13.34
C TYR A 406 23.55 -11.47 -12.83
N VAL A 407 23.16 -11.42 -11.56
CA VAL A 407 22.11 -12.29 -11.00
C VAL A 407 20.75 -11.74 -11.42
N LYS A 408 20.09 -12.45 -12.33
CA LYS A 408 18.77 -12.05 -12.87
C LYS A 408 17.62 -12.40 -11.93
N GLU A 409 16.49 -11.77 -12.15
CA GLU A 409 15.26 -11.94 -11.37
C GLU A 409 14.79 -13.40 -11.23
N PRO A 410 14.80 -14.25 -12.27
CA PRO A 410 14.40 -15.65 -12.11
C PRO A 410 15.23 -16.41 -11.06
N TYR A 411 16.52 -16.08 -10.91
CA TYR A 411 17.36 -16.70 -9.88
C TYR A 411 17.07 -16.16 -8.48
N ARG A 412 16.71 -14.88 -8.35
CA ARG A 412 16.22 -14.32 -7.07
C ARG A 412 14.96 -15.02 -6.61
N ARG A 413 13.99 -15.24 -7.52
CA ARG A 413 12.78 -16.02 -7.24
C ARG A 413 13.07 -17.46 -6.86
N PHE A 414 14.07 -18.08 -7.49
CA PHE A 414 14.53 -19.41 -7.09
C PHE A 414 15.02 -19.40 -5.63
N LEU A 415 15.88 -18.45 -5.25
CA LEU A 415 16.37 -18.32 -3.88
C LEU A 415 15.22 -18.07 -2.90
N GLU A 416 14.26 -17.21 -3.25
CA GLU A 416 13.06 -16.96 -2.45
C GLU A 416 12.27 -18.25 -2.20
N ASN A 417 11.98 -19.01 -3.25
CA ASN A 417 11.25 -20.27 -3.13
C ASN A 417 11.99 -21.27 -2.23
N ARG A 418 13.32 -21.40 -2.36
CA ARG A 418 14.11 -22.26 -1.49
C ARG A 418 14.10 -21.82 -0.03
N ILE A 419 14.08 -20.52 0.23
CA ILE A 419 13.89 -20.00 1.58
C ILE A 419 12.53 -20.41 2.14
N ARG A 420 11.44 -20.24 1.37
CA ARG A 420 10.07 -20.61 1.80
C ARG A 420 9.88 -22.10 2.04
N GLU A 421 10.56 -22.96 1.29
CA GLU A 421 10.54 -24.42 1.49
C GLU A 421 11.18 -24.84 2.81
N ASN A 422 12.16 -24.10 3.29
CA ASN A 422 12.93 -24.47 4.48
C ASN A 422 12.51 -23.72 5.76
N TRP A 423 11.81 -22.59 5.63
CA TRP A 423 11.34 -21.81 6.78
C TRP A 423 9.88 -21.42 6.59
N ASN A 424 9.11 -21.52 7.67
CA ASN A 424 7.70 -21.10 7.65
C ASN A 424 7.61 -19.56 7.57
N LEU A 425 7.41 -19.06 6.36
CA LEU A 425 7.21 -17.64 6.05
C LEU A 425 5.83 -17.40 5.40
N CYS A 426 4.90 -18.35 5.58
CA CYS A 426 3.56 -18.27 5.01
C CYS A 426 2.87 -16.95 5.39
N GLY A 427 2.26 -16.29 4.42
CA GLY A 427 1.62 -14.99 4.55
C GLY A 427 2.57 -13.81 4.66
N THR A 428 3.89 -14.02 4.63
CA THR A 428 4.88 -12.98 4.82
C THR A 428 5.63 -12.69 3.53
N PRO A 429 5.62 -11.45 3.02
CA PRO A 429 6.53 -11.04 1.96
C PRO A 429 7.97 -11.13 2.46
N ILE A 430 8.90 -11.48 1.57
CA ILE A 430 10.34 -11.47 1.87
C ILE A 430 11.11 -10.72 0.79
N ASN A 431 12.25 -10.16 1.16
CA ASN A 431 13.16 -9.50 0.24
C ASN A 431 14.44 -10.30 0.06
N VAL A 432 14.85 -10.50 -1.18
CA VAL A 432 16.12 -11.15 -1.53
C VAL A 432 17.04 -10.14 -2.20
N TYR A 433 18.12 -9.79 -1.54
CA TYR A 433 19.13 -8.86 -2.04
C TYR A 433 20.38 -9.61 -2.48
N ILE A 434 20.91 -9.23 -3.63
CA ILE A 434 22.22 -9.72 -4.08
C ILE A 434 23.21 -8.57 -3.92
N ARG A 435 24.24 -8.76 -3.11
CA ARG A 435 25.22 -7.73 -2.78
C ARG A 435 26.63 -8.15 -3.21
N GLN A 436 27.46 -7.19 -3.46
CA GLN A 436 28.89 -7.43 -3.69
C GLN A 436 29.54 -7.80 -2.35
N LYS A 437 30.47 -8.76 -2.42
CA LYS A 437 31.27 -9.13 -1.26
C LYS A 437 32.40 -8.12 -1.04
#